data_d86dfbba7a785257ab654cec5f7ecc84
#
_entry.id   d86dfbba7a785257ab654cec5f7ecc84
#
_cell.length_a   1.000
_cell.length_b   1.000
_cell.length_c   1.000
_cell.angle_alpha   90.00
_cell.angle_beta   90.00
_cell.angle_gamma   90.00
#
_symmetry.space_group_name_H-M   'P 1'
#
loop_
_entity.id
_entity.type
_entity.pdbx_description
1 polymer ?
#
loop_
_entity_poly.entity_id
_entity_poly.type
_entity_poly.pdbx_seq_one_letter_code
_entity_poly.pdbx_strand_id
1 'polypeptide(L)'
;LIIHIERDDDSNIQEYQKYLQNIMRKRKNKIILTTLSPDTHRTSEENLGLAYLTAVLRKRGYNVEIIDGWLGGLSDEEVLRRILNDKEVAIVGVSCYMSNNDKSIELAKRIREVRPEIKLMCGGFGPSFNPQKFVKDGVFDIAMIGEGEESIVEVSDYFTENSDRKIEDI
;
A
#
# COMPACT_ATOMS: atom_id res chain seq x y z
N LEU A 1 5.67 27.30 9.45
CA LEU A 1 5.81 27.09 10.90
C LEU A 1 7.22 27.47 11.29
N ILE A 2 7.38 28.57 12.03
CA ILE A 2 8.70 28.96 12.55
C ILE A 2 8.81 28.32 13.94
N ILE A 3 9.72 27.36 14.09
CA ILE A 3 10.03 26.76 15.39
C ILE A 3 11.17 27.57 15.99
N HIS A 4 10.90 28.24 17.11
CA HIS A 4 11.91 28.91 17.90
C HIS A 4 12.55 27.87 18.82
N ILE A 5 13.82 27.53 18.59
CA ILE A 5 14.56 26.60 19.44
C ILE A 5 15.38 27.42 20.42
N GLU A 6 14.96 27.44 21.67
CA GLU A 6 15.81 27.93 22.79
C GLU A 6 16.91 26.88 23.04
N ARG A 7 18.16 27.34 23.10
CA ARG A 7 19.38 26.53 22.97
C ARG A 7 19.81 25.74 24.21
N ASP A 8 19.03 25.66 25.27
CA ASP A 8 19.53 25.16 26.58
C ASP A 8 18.70 24.02 27.20
N ASP A 9 18.02 23.19 26.38
CA ASP A 9 17.29 22.05 26.95
C ASP A 9 17.49 20.77 26.10
N ASP A 10 18.22 19.81 26.63
CA ASP A 10 18.44 18.48 26.01
C ASP A 10 17.11 17.77 25.69
N SER A 11 16.03 18.10 26.41
CA SER A 11 14.68 17.56 26.13
C SER A 11 14.14 18.04 24.78
N ASN A 12 14.39 19.30 24.41
CA ASN A 12 13.98 19.87 23.12
C ASN A 12 14.74 19.26 21.95
N ILE A 13 16.02 18.90 22.15
CA ILE A 13 16.83 18.24 21.12
C ILE A 13 16.31 16.82 20.87
N GLN A 14 15.95 16.09 21.91
CA GLN A 14 15.39 14.74 21.79
C GLN A 14 14.02 14.77 21.10
N GLU A 15 13.17 15.72 21.43
CA GLU A 15 11.86 15.90 20.81
C GLU A 15 11.99 16.28 19.32
N TYR A 16 12.93 17.17 18.98
CA TYR A 16 13.23 17.53 17.60
C TYR A 16 13.83 16.37 16.81
N GLN A 17 14.73 15.59 17.41
CA GLN A 17 15.26 14.38 16.78
C GLN A 17 14.16 13.34 16.51
N LYS A 18 13.26 13.13 17.47
CA LYS A 18 12.09 12.27 17.32
C LYS A 18 11.14 12.78 16.23
N TYR A 19 10.94 14.10 16.15
CA TYR A 19 10.17 14.75 15.10
C TYR A 19 10.81 14.55 13.71
N LEU A 20 12.13 14.77 13.58
CA LEU A 20 12.86 14.53 12.32
C LEU A 20 12.85 13.05 11.95
N GLN A 21 13.04 12.14 12.89
CA GLN A 21 12.93 10.69 12.65
C GLN A 21 11.53 10.31 12.16
N ASN A 22 10.48 10.88 12.75
CA ASN A 22 9.10 10.67 12.30
C ASN A 22 8.85 11.21 10.87
N ILE A 23 9.39 12.38 10.53
CA ILE A 23 9.29 12.93 9.18
C ILE A 23 10.05 12.05 8.17
N MET A 24 11.27 11.64 8.52
CA MET A 24 12.09 10.77 7.66
C MET A 24 11.46 9.37 7.51
N ARG A 25 10.84 8.85 8.58
CA ARG A 25 10.10 7.58 8.57
C ARG A 25 8.84 7.69 7.70
N LYS A 26 8.08 8.79 7.81
CA LYS A 26 6.92 9.05 6.92
C LYS A 26 7.29 9.16 5.44
N ARG A 27 8.47 9.71 5.11
CA ARG A 27 8.96 9.78 3.72
C ARG A 27 9.33 8.42 3.14
N LYS A 28 9.75 7.46 3.98
CA LYS A 28 10.10 6.10 3.56
C LYS A 28 8.88 5.17 3.43
N ASN A 29 7.70 5.59 3.83
CA ASN A 29 6.50 4.76 3.89
C ASN A 29 5.49 5.17 2.82
N LYS A 30 5.94 5.24 1.57
CA LYS A 30 5.05 5.45 0.44
C LYS A 30 4.24 4.19 0.19
N ILE A 31 2.94 4.36 0.03
CA ILE A 31 2.00 3.30 -0.32
C ILE A 31 1.55 3.53 -1.76
N ILE A 32 1.66 2.53 -2.59
CA ILE A 32 1.02 2.51 -3.90
C ILE A 32 -0.21 1.62 -3.82
N LEU A 33 -1.37 2.17 -4.21
CA LEU A 33 -2.58 1.41 -4.44
C LEU A 33 -2.79 1.26 -5.94
N THR A 34 -3.06 0.04 -6.40
CA THR A 34 -3.16 -0.23 -7.83
C THR A 34 -4.27 -1.24 -8.16
N THR A 35 -4.70 -1.22 -9.39
CA THR A 35 -5.49 -2.28 -10.03
C THR A 35 -5.00 -2.46 -11.45
N LEU A 36 -5.14 -3.68 -11.99
CA LEU A 36 -4.79 -4.02 -13.36
C LEU A 36 -6.04 -4.07 -14.24
N SER A 37 -5.88 -3.77 -15.51
CA SER A 37 -6.94 -3.92 -16.51
C SER A 37 -7.42 -5.37 -16.55
N PRO A 38 -8.74 -5.63 -16.48
CA PRO A 38 -9.29 -6.96 -16.71
C PRO A 38 -9.22 -7.34 -18.19
N ASP A 39 -9.11 -8.63 -18.47
CA ASP A 39 -9.01 -9.12 -19.86
C ASP A 39 -10.32 -8.97 -20.66
N THR A 40 -11.44 -8.88 -19.96
CA THR A 40 -12.78 -9.02 -20.58
C THR A 40 -13.61 -7.73 -20.59
N HIS A 41 -13.19 -6.66 -19.92
CA HIS A 41 -13.95 -5.41 -19.87
C HIS A 41 -13.39 -4.38 -20.86
N ARG A 42 -14.29 -3.75 -21.62
CA ARG A 42 -13.92 -2.76 -22.66
C ARG A 42 -13.98 -1.32 -22.16
N THR A 43 -14.71 -1.06 -21.08
CA THR A 43 -14.87 0.28 -20.49
C THR A 43 -14.22 0.32 -19.15
N SER A 44 -13.34 1.30 -18.96
CA SER A 44 -12.76 1.60 -17.65
C SER A 44 -13.72 2.44 -16.83
N GLU A 45 -13.80 2.14 -15.56
CA GLU A 45 -14.58 2.90 -14.58
C GLU A 45 -13.65 3.33 -13.45
N GLU A 46 -13.97 4.47 -12.82
CA GLU A 46 -13.22 4.94 -11.66
C GLU A 46 -13.31 3.93 -10.52
N ASN A 47 -12.15 3.55 -9.98
CA ASN A 47 -12.09 2.68 -8.82
C ASN A 47 -12.32 3.46 -7.53
N LEU A 48 -13.59 3.65 -7.14
CA LEU A 48 -13.96 4.37 -5.93
C LEU A 48 -13.36 3.72 -4.67
N GLY A 49 -13.22 2.40 -4.63
CA GLY A 49 -12.59 1.68 -3.52
C GLY A 49 -11.15 2.18 -3.30
N LEU A 50 -10.34 2.27 -4.35
CA LEU A 50 -8.98 2.83 -4.22
C LEU A 50 -8.98 4.28 -3.77
N ALA A 51 -9.96 5.08 -4.20
CA ALA A 51 -10.09 6.47 -3.77
C ALA A 51 -10.42 6.58 -2.27
N TYR A 52 -11.38 5.79 -1.77
CA TYR A 52 -11.71 5.74 -0.34
C TYR A 52 -10.53 5.28 0.50
N LEU A 53 -9.87 4.18 0.13
CA LEU A 53 -8.69 3.68 0.83
C LEU A 53 -7.55 4.71 0.85
N THR A 54 -7.36 5.42 -0.26
CA THR A 54 -6.39 6.53 -0.32
C THR A 54 -6.74 7.65 0.65
N ALA A 55 -8.02 8.02 0.74
CA ALA A 55 -8.47 9.09 1.62
C ALA A 55 -8.21 8.76 3.10
N VAL A 56 -8.53 7.54 3.55
CA VAL A 56 -8.30 7.13 4.94
C VAL A 56 -6.82 7.02 5.28
N LEU A 57 -6.00 6.49 4.37
CA LEU A 57 -4.56 6.41 4.56
C LEU A 57 -3.90 7.80 4.62
N ARG A 58 -4.32 8.73 3.73
CA ARG A 58 -3.82 10.12 3.76
C ARG A 58 -4.23 10.85 5.03
N LYS A 59 -5.45 10.61 5.52
CA LYS A 59 -5.91 11.14 6.82
C LYS A 59 -5.04 10.64 7.97
N ARG A 60 -4.52 9.42 7.88
CA ARG A 60 -3.57 8.83 8.84
C ARG A 60 -2.15 9.41 8.68
N GLY A 61 -1.86 10.10 7.57
CA GLY A 61 -0.59 10.77 7.29
C GLY A 61 0.36 9.98 6.38
N TYR A 62 -0.12 8.94 5.71
CA TYR A 62 0.66 8.21 4.71
C TYR A 62 0.80 9.00 3.41
N ASN A 63 1.93 8.83 2.73
CA ASN A 63 2.11 9.26 1.35
C ASN A 63 1.53 8.18 0.44
N VAL A 64 0.42 8.48 -0.24
CA VAL A 64 -0.30 7.49 -1.05
C VAL A 64 -0.41 7.94 -2.48
N GLU A 65 -0.02 7.08 -3.40
CA GLU A 65 -0.22 7.21 -4.84
C GLU A 65 -1.17 6.13 -5.35
N ILE A 66 -2.04 6.48 -6.28
CA ILE A 66 -2.86 5.52 -7.04
C ILE A 66 -2.24 5.36 -8.42
N ILE A 67 -1.94 4.11 -8.79
CA ILE A 67 -1.60 3.71 -10.16
C ILE A 67 -2.76 2.86 -10.66
N ASP A 68 -3.77 3.51 -11.23
CA ASP A 68 -4.92 2.79 -11.80
C ASP A 68 -4.57 2.34 -13.23
N GLY A 69 -4.22 1.07 -13.37
CA GLY A 69 -3.87 0.47 -14.66
C GLY A 69 -5.08 0.40 -15.59
N TRP A 70 -6.28 0.23 -15.05
CA TRP A 70 -7.49 0.12 -15.85
C TRP A 70 -7.95 1.49 -16.37
N LEU A 71 -8.17 2.45 -15.47
CA LEU A 71 -8.60 3.80 -15.86
C LEU A 71 -7.53 4.49 -16.70
N GLY A 72 -6.26 4.31 -16.36
CA GLY A 72 -5.12 4.90 -17.07
C GLY A 72 -4.76 4.21 -18.39
N GLY A 73 -5.42 3.08 -18.73
CA GLY A 73 -5.09 2.31 -19.94
C GLY A 73 -3.64 1.80 -19.94
N LEU A 74 -3.06 1.58 -18.77
CA LEU A 74 -1.68 1.14 -18.63
C LEU A 74 -1.57 -0.37 -18.84
N SER A 75 -0.50 -0.80 -19.48
CA SER A 75 -0.15 -2.22 -19.49
C SER A 75 0.33 -2.69 -18.13
N ASP A 76 0.21 -3.99 -17.86
CA ASP A 76 0.70 -4.61 -16.62
C ASP A 76 2.21 -4.34 -16.43
N GLU A 77 2.98 -4.32 -17.52
CA GLU A 77 4.41 -3.98 -17.55
C GLU A 77 4.67 -2.52 -17.12
N GLU A 78 3.82 -1.60 -17.56
CA GLU A 78 3.96 -0.20 -17.20
C GLU A 78 3.62 0.03 -15.72
N VAL A 79 2.59 -0.64 -15.19
CA VAL A 79 2.26 -0.61 -13.76
C VAL A 79 3.43 -1.15 -12.95
N LEU A 80 3.94 -2.34 -13.30
CA LEU A 80 5.11 -2.92 -12.63
C LEU A 80 6.32 -1.99 -12.68
N ARG A 81 6.64 -1.45 -13.85
CA ARG A 81 7.78 -0.55 -14.03
C ARG A 81 7.69 0.69 -13.13
N ARG A 82 6.51 1.29 -12.98
CA ARG A 82 6.30 2.45 -12.09
C ARG A 82 6.53 2.07 -10.64
N ILE A 83 6.01 0.93 -10.21
CA ILE A 83 6.21 0.43 -8.83
C ILE A 83 7.70 0.17 -8.56
N LEU A 84 8.39 -0.56 -9.46
CA LEU A 84 9.79 -0.94 -9.25
C LEU A 84 10.77 0.24 -9.29
N ASN A 85 10.47 1.27 -10.09
CA ASN A 85 11.32 2.46 -10.21
C ASN A 85 11.16 3.43 -9.03
N ASP A 86 10.09 3.33 -8.28
CA ASP A 86 9.86 4.18 -7.12
C ASP A 86 10.56 3.61 -5.89
N LYS A 87 11.67 4.25 -5.50
CA LYS A 87 12.51 3.81 -4.38
C LYS A 87 11.92 4.10 -3.00
N GLU A 88 10.88 4.92 -2.92
CA GLU A 88 10.22 5.28 -1.66
C GLU A 88 9.09 4.32 -1.29
N VAL A 89 8.67 3.45 -2.20
CA VAL A 89 7.59 2.49 -1.99
C VAL A 89 7.98 1.46 -0.94
N ALA A 90 7.17 1.39 0.11
CA ALA A 90 7.28 0.40 1.17
C ALA A 90 6.14 -0.63 1.13
N ILE A 91 4.96 -0.21 0.66
CA ILE A 91 3.75 -1.05 0.62
C ILE A 91 3.09 -0.91 -0.75
N VAL A 92 2.63 -2.03 -1.30
CA VAL A 92 1.77 -2.06 -2.50
C VAL A 92 0.47 -2.77 -2.15
N GLY A 93 -0.65 -2.08 -2.34
CA GLY A 93 -1.99 -2.64 -2.22
C GLY A 93 -2.62 -2.85 -3.61
N VAL A 94 -3.08 -4.06 -3.87
CA VAL A 94 -3.68 -4.42 -5.15
C VAL A 94 -5.17 -4.69 -4.99
N SER A 95 -5.99 -3.93 -5.72
CA SER A 95 -7.43 -4.17 -5.81
C SER A 95 -7.69 -5.24 -6.89
N CYS A 96 -8.18 -6.40 -6.45
CA CYS A 96 -8.35 -7.58 -7.29
C CYS A 96 -9.84 -7.84 -7.54
N TYR A 97 -10.19 -7.84 -8.83
CA TYR A 97 -11.48 -8.31 -9.33
C TYR A 97 -11.33 -9.75 -9.82
N MET A 98 -12.46 -10.47 -9.93
CA MET A 98 -12.45 -11.85 -10.47
C MET A 98 -11.76 -11.95 -11.82
N SER A 99 -11.87 -10.90 -12.64
CA SER A 99 -11.37 -10.86 -14.02
C SER A 99 -9.89 -10.46 -14.15
N ASN A 100 -9.21 -10.03 -13.06
CA ASN A 100 -7.79 -9.72 -13.10
C ASN A 100 -6.97 -10.42 -11.98
N ASN A 101 -7.54 -11.42 -11.33
CA ASN A 101 -6.90 -12.10 -10.21
C ASN A 101 -5.53 -12.70 -10.58
N ASP A 102 -5.44 -13.38 -11.71
CA ASP A 102 -4.20 -14.07 -12.12
C ASP A 102 -3.11 -13.04 -12.48
N LYS A 103 -3.46 -11.95 -13.15
CA LYS A 103 -2.56 -10.83 -13.43
C LYS A 103 -2.07 -10.16 -12.15
N SER A 104 -2.97 -9.97 -11.17
CA SER A 104 -2.63 -9.37 -9.87
C SER A 104 -1.65 -10.25 -9.09
N ILE A 105 -1.82 -11.56 -9.12
CA ILE A 105 -0.91 -12.53 -8.52
C ILE A 105 0.45 -12.49 -9.25
N GLU A 106 0.45 -12.44 -10.58
CA GLU A 106 1.67 -12.37 -11.37
C GLU A 106 2.44 -11.07 -11.11
N LEU A 107 1.74 -9.93 -11.05
CA LEU A 107 2.33 -8.64 -10.65
C LEU A 107 3.03 -8.75 -9.29
N ALA A 108 2.35 -9.34 -8.31
CA ALA A 108 2.88 -9.50 -6.96
C ALA A 108 4.14 -10.38 -6.93
N LYS A 109 4.14 -11.49 -7.66
CA LYS A 109 5.32 -12.37 -7.78
C LYS A 109 6.53 -11.62 -8.35
N ARG A 110 6.33 -10.88 -9.41
CA ARG A 110 7.38 -10.11 -10.08
C ARG A 110 7.91 -8.98 -9.19
N ILE A 111 7.06 -8.33 -8.40
CA ILE A 111 7.52 -7.36 -7.38
C ILE A 111 8.36 -8.10 -6.33
N ARG A 112 7.90 -9.24 -5.84
CA ARG A 112 8.57 -10.02 -4.81
C ARG A 112 9.97 -10.50 -5.25
N GLU A 113 10.11 -10.86 -6.52
CA GLU A 113 11.39 -11.29 -7.10
C GLU A 113 12.44 -10.17 -7.15
N VAL A 114 12.00 -8.93 -7.44
CA VAL A 114 12.90 -7.79 -7.64
C VAL A 114 13.08 -6.95 -6.38
N ARG A 115 12.00 -6.77 -5.62
CA ARG A 115 11.93 -5.93 -4.43
C ARG A 115 11.25 -6.68 -3.25
N PRO A 116 11.91 -7.73 -2.69
CA PRO A 116 11.31 -8.57 -1.64
C PRO A 116 11.00 -7.82 -0.33
N GLU A 117 11.59 -6.65 -0.13
CA GLU A 117 11.33 -5.79 1.02
C GLU A 117 9.98 -5.06 0.96
N ILE A 118 9.38 -4.91 -0.21
CA ILE A 118 8.06 -4.28 -0.36
C ILE A 118 7.00 -5.20 0.25
N LYS A 119 6.18 -4.64 1.12
CA LYS A 119 5.01 -5.34 1.67
C LYS A 119 3.87 -5.34 0.67
N LEU A 120 3.31 -6.52 0.44
CA LEU A 120 2.26 -6.72 -0.55
C LEU A 120 0.94 -7.09 0.12
N MET A 121 -0.09 -6.30 -0.12
CA MET A 121 -1.44 -6.60 0.34
C MET A 121 -2.42 -6.59 -0.83
N CYS A 122 -3.47 -7.37 -0.74
CA CYS A 122 -4.54 -7.38 -1.73
C CYS A 122 -5.91 -7.31 -1.05
N GLY A 123 -6.89 -6.84 -1.80
CA GLY A 123 -8.28 -6.73 -1.38
C GLY A 123 -9.22 -6.72 -2.57
N GLY A 124 -10.52 -6.56 -2.31
CA GLY A 124 -11.57 -6.57 -3.31
C GLY A 124 -12.26 -7.92 -3.47
N PHE A 125 -13.03 -8.10 -4.53
CA PHE A 125 -13.87 -9.29 -4.71
C PHE A 125 -13.07 -10.60 -4.78
N GLY A 126 -11.94 -10.61 -5.48
CA GLY A 126 -11.12 -11.80 -5.62
C GLY A 126 -10.68 -12.39 -4.29
N PRO A 127 -9.93 -11.62 -3.46
CA PRO A 127 -9.51 -12.07 -2.12
C PRO A 127 -10.67 -12.35 -1.18
N SER A 128 -11.78 -11.60 -1.26
CA SER A 128 -12.95 -11.84 -0.39
C SER A 128 -13.60 -13.20 -0.63
N PHE A 129 -13.55 -13.72 -1.87
CA PHE A 129 -14.07 -15.05 -2.18
C PHE A 129 -13.08 -16.20 -1.97
N ASN A 130 -11.78 -15.96 -2.22
CA ASN A 130 -10.75 -16.99 -2.09
C ASN A 130 -9.42 -16.39 -1.61
N PRO A 131 -9.30 -15.99 -0.33
CA PRO A 131 -8.11 -15.34 0.18
C PRO A 131 -6.86 -16.21 0.09
N GLN A 132 -7.01 -17.54 0.29
CA GLN A 132 -5.90 -18.48 0.28
C GLN A 132 -5.17 -18.54 -1.06
N LYS A 133 -5.87 -18.28 -2.16
CA LYS A 133 -5.24 -18.20 -3.49
C LYS A 133 -4.17 -17.11 -3.56
N PHE A 134 -4.35 -16.02 -2.83
CA PHE A 134 -3.50 -14.83 -2.89
C PHE A 134 -2.31 -14.90 -1.92
N VAL A 135 -2.51 -15.46 -0.72
CA VAL A 135 -1.44 -15.59 0.27
C VAL A 135 -0.62 -16.87 0.12
N LYS A 136 -1.04 -17.77 -0.75
CA LYS A 136 -0.32 -19.00 -1.03
C LYS A 136 1.11 -18.71 -1.46
N ASP A 137 2.04 -19.48 -0.94
CA ASP A 137 3.49 -19.40 -1.23
C ASP A 137 4.09 -18.00 -0.92
N GLY A 138 3.43 -17.21 -0.07
CA GLY A 138 3.93 -15.90 0.35
C GLY A 138 3.90 -14.83 -0.76
N VAL A 139 3.03 -14.99 -1.77
CA VAL A 139 2.90 -14.03 -2.87
C VAL A 139 2.45 -12.67 -2.34
N PHE A 140 1.31 -12.63 -1.66
CA PHE A 140 0.91 -11.48 -0.85
C PHE A 140 1.16 -11.77 0.63
N ASP A 141 1.55 -10.75 1.37
CA ASP A 141 1.73 -10.85 2.83
C ASP A 141 0.35 -10.94 3.52
N ILE A 142 -0.65 -10.21 3.00
CA ILE A 142 -2.01 -10.13 3.55
C ILE A 142 -3.04 -10.08 2.42
N ALA A 143 -4.16 -10.77 2.64
CA ALA A 143 -5.38 -10.65 1.85
C ALA A 143 -6.50 -10.11 2.74
N MET A 144 -6.99 -8.90 2.43
CA MET A 144 -8.09 -8.26 3.13
C MET A 144 -9.44 -8.74 2.59
N ILE A 145 -10.38 -9.05 3.49
CA ILE A 145 -11.70 -9.60 3.18
C ILE A 145 -12.76 -8.56 3.56
N GLY A 146 -13.69 -8.30 2.65
CA GLY A 146 -14.78 -7.34 2.89
C GLY A 146 -14.32 -5.89 2.71
N GLU A 147 -14.87 -4.99 3.54
CA GLU A 147 -14.56 -3.57 3.51
C GLU A 147 -13.17 -3.30 4.08
N GLY A 148 -12.39 -2.49 3.40
CA GLY A 148 -10.95 -2.35 3.69
C GLY A 148 -10.55 -1.08 4.43
N GLU A 149 -11.48 -0.14 4.71
CA GLU A 149 -11.13 1.20 5.18
C GLU A 149 -10.45 1.22 6.55
N GLU A 150 -10.88 0.37 7.46
CA GLU A 150 -10.25 0.24 8.77
C GLU A 150 -9.03 -0.66 8.70
N SER A 151 -9.18 -1.83 8.09
CA SER A 151 -8.13 -2.84 8.00
C SER A 151 -6.88 -2.33 7.27
N ILE A 152 -7.03 -1.51 6.21
CA ILE A 152 -5.87 -0.99 5.47
C ILE A 152 -4.99 -0.08 6.33
N VAL A 153 -5.62 0.67 7.24
CA VAL A 153 -4.88 1.54 8.17
C VAL A 153 -4.12 0.70 9.18
N GLU A 154 -4.80 -0.29 9.81
CA GLU A 154 -4.20 -1.17 10.81
C GLU A 154 -3.04 -1.99 10.23
N VAL A 155 -3.24 -2.57 9.04
CA VAL A 155 -2.19 -3.32 8.32
C VAL A 155 -1.02 -2.42 7.92
N SER A 156 -1.29 -1.20 7.46
CA SER A 156 -0.22 -0.26 7.11
C SER A 156 0.56 0.20 8.34
N ASP A 157 -0.13 0.46 9.45
CA ASP A 157 0.51 0.78 10.73
C ASP A 157 1.38 -0.41 11.21
N TYR A 158 0.91 -1.65 11.08
CA TYR A 158 1.68 -2.85 11.40
C TYR A 158 2.94 -2.97 10.52
N PHE A 159 2.81 -2.85 9.21
CA PHE A 159 3.94 -2.98 8.28
C PHE A 159 4.99 -1.87 8.45
N THR A 160 4.59 -0.72 8.95
CA THR A 160 5.48 0.42 9.18
C THR A 160 5.93 0.56 10.64
N GLU A 161 5.66 -0.45 11.46
CA GLU A 161 5.95 -0.47 12.90
C GLU A 161 5.34 0.73 13.66
N ASN A 162 4.21 1.23 13.17
CA ASN A 162 3.44 2.28 13.84
C ASN A 162 2.34 1.70 14.76
N SER A 163 2.35 0.39 14.98
CA SER A 163 1.40 -0.34 15.81
C SER A 163 2.13 -1.29 16.73
N ASP A 164 1.70 -1.36 17.99
CA ASP A 164 2.14 -2.38 18.97
C ASP A 164 1.33 -3.68 18.85
N ARG A 165 0.32 -3.71 17.94
CA ARG A 165 -0.52 -4.88 17.69
C ARG A 165 0.22 -5.95 16.90
N LYS A 166 -0.11 -7.20 17.20
CA LYS A 166 0.33 -8.33 16.38
C LYS A 166 -0.62 -8.51 15.20
N ILE A 167 -0.11 -9.15 14.14
CA ILE A 167 -0.91 -9.41 12.94
C ILE A 167 -2.15 -10.28 13.24
N GLU A 168 -2.06 -11.15 14.25
CA GLU A 168 -3.16 -12.03 14.68
C GLU A 168 -4.30 -11.24 15.35
N ASP A 169 -4.08 -9.96 15.71
CA ASP A 169 -5.04 -9.08 16.39
C ASP A 169 -5.68 -8.07 15.40
N ILE A 170 -5.32 -8.12 14.12
CA ILE A 170 -5.82 -7.29 13.02
C ILE A 170 -6.76 -8.12 12.13
#